data_5a1e7dac683f1a7ea09faca049a1e0d4
#
_entry.id   5a1e7dac683f1a7ea09faca049a1e0d4
#
_cell.length_a   1.000
_cell.length_b   1.000
_cell.length_c   1.000
_cell.angle_alpha   90.00
_cell.angle_beta   90.00
_cell.angle_gamma   90.00
#
_symmetry.space_group_name_H-M   'P 1'
#
loop_
_entity.id
_entity.type
_entity.pdbx_description
1 polymer ?
#
loop_
_entity_poly.entity_id
_entity_poly.type
_entity_poly.pdbx_seq_one_letter_code
_entity_poly.pdbx_strand_id
1 'polypeptide(L)'
;MLKRGDILTHPFAILSPRMPNLFGDKPGAVLPQILELKDRGILTDGQAGTSHHLWENSEKAFSQGWTPDLISTDIGAQTPQTPNGQMLPWVMTQYLHLGLTIEQVIERVTLTPTKVFKFPEKHGTLETGVTADVTVLDLQEGNFELIDQQMNKRTAKRKLVPVAVVHGGTLMKIDPALHQNAWAGVKV
;
A
#
# COMPACT_ATOMS: atom_id res chain seq x y z
N MET A 1 -16.77 19.25 1.73
CA MET A 1 -17.23 18.20 0.79
C MET A 1 -16.06 17.92 -0.16
N LEU A 2 -15.70 16.65 -0.39
CA LEU A 2 -14.62 16.26 -1.31
C LEU A 2 -14.96 16.65 -2.75
N LYS A 3 -13.93 17.07 -3.50
CA LYS A 3 -14.03 17.54 -4.89
C LYS A 3 -13.20 16.62 -5.80
N ARG A 4 -13.41 16.71 -7.10
CA ARG A 4 -12.57 16.02 -8.10
C ARG A 4 -11.08 16.31 -7.85
N GLY A 5 -10.27 15.27 -7.76
CA GLY A 5 -8.84 15.33 -7.49
C GLY A 5 -8.45 15.29 -6.01
N ASP A 6 -9.41 15.37 -5.08
CA ASP A 6 -9.12 15.09 -3.67
C ASP A 6 -8.85 13.61 -3.46
N ILE A 7 -8.13 13.28 -2.38
CA ILE A 7 -7.76 11.91 -2.02
C ILE A 7 -8.35 11.58 -0.65
N LEU A 8 -9.14 10.51 -0.56
CA LEU A 8 -9.56 9.92 0.70
C LEU A 8 -8.55 8.86 1.12
N THR A 9 -7.95 9.03 2.29
CA THR A 9 -6.97 8.07 2.84
C THR A 9 -7.59 7.20 3.94
N HIS A 10 -6.87 6.16 4.38
CA HIS A 10 -7.24 5.26 5.48
C HIS A 10 -8.57 4.52 5.31
N PRO A 11 -8.90 4.01 4.12
CA PRO A 11 -10.21 3.41 3.89
C PRO A 11 -10.47 2.16 4.72
N PHE A 12 -9.41 1.47 5.17
CA PHE A 12 -9.50 0.21 5.92
C PHE A 12 -9.24 0.34 7.42
N ALA A 13 -9.13 1.58 7.92
CA ALA A 13 -8.89 1.83 9.34
C ALA A 13 -10.06 1.37 10.24
N ILE A 14 -9.79 1.28 11.53
CA ILE A 14 -10.85 1.13 12.55
C ILE A 14 -11.76 2.36 12.48
N LEU A 15 -13.06 2.12 12.53
CA LEU A 15 -14.04 3.19 12.68
C LEU A 15 -13.75 3.98 13.96
N SER A 16 -13.55 5.27 13.82
CA SER A 16 -13.46 6.21 14.92
C SER A 16 -14.13 7.52 14.57
N PRO A 17 -14.51 8.36 15.55
CA PRO A 17 -15.09 9.68 15.25
C PRO A 17 -14.19 10.58 14.40
N ARG A 18 -12.90 10.27 14.32
CA ARG A 18 -11.90 11.05 13.58
C ARG A 18 -11.50 10.41 12.24
N MET A 19 -11.80 9.13 12.04
CA MET A 19 -11.41 8.39 10.84
C MET A 19 -12.61 7.60 10.33
N PRO A 20 -13.36 8.11 9.34
CA PRO A 20 -14.40 7.34 8.69
C PRO A 20 -13.78 6.15 7.93
N ASN A 21 -14.45 5.02 7.94
CA ASN A 21 -14.10 3.86 7.13
C ASN A 21 -15.11 3.64 6.00
N LEU A 22 -14.81 2.69 5.13
CA LEU A 22 -15.66 2.36 3.99
C LEU A 22 -17.03 1.77 4.36
N PHE A 23 -17.20 1.30 5.58
CA PHE A 23 -18.37 0.52 6.00
C PHE A 23 -19.31 1.30 6.92
N GLY A 24 -18.94 2.52 7.34
CA GLY A 24 -19.70 3.30 8.31
C GLY A 24 -19.92 2.53 9.62
N ASP A 25 -21.10 2.74 10.23
CA ASP A 25 -21.48 2.08 11.50
C ASP A 25 -22.05 0.66 11.28
N LYS A 26 -22.21 0.24 10.03
CA LYS A 26 -22.78 -1.07 9.68
C LYS A 26 -21.70 -1.96 9.07
N PRO A 27 -21.30 -3.05 9.73
CA PRO A 27 -20.37 -3.98 9.14
C PRO A 27 -20.98 -4.68 7.91
N GLY A 28 -20.18 -4.87 6.89
CA GLY A 28 -20.48 -5.83 5.82
C GLY A 28 -20.62 -5.29 4.40
N ALA A 29 -20.95 -4.02 4.16
CA ALA A 29 -21.03 -3.50 2.80
C ALA A 29 -20.29 -2.16 2.67
N VAL A 30 -19.59 -1.98 1.57
CA VAL A 30 -19.00 -0.68 1.22
C VAL A 30 -20.12 0.34 1.08
N LEU A 31 -20.00 1.49 1.76
CA LEU A 31 -20.99 2.55 1.69
C LEU A 31 -21.23 2.99 0.24
N PRO A 32 -22.50 3.21 -0.17
CA PRO A 32 -22.78 3.70 -1.52
C PRO A 32 -22.03 4.97 -1.88
N GLN A 33 -21.85 5.88 -0.93
CA GLN A 33 -21.10 7.13 -1.12
C GLN A 33 -19.61 6.88 -1.44
N ILE A 34 -19.04 5.77 -0.99
CA ILE A 34 -17.66 5.37 -1.31
C ILE A 34 -17.59 4.80 -2.73
N LEU A 35 -18.60 4.05 -3.15
CA LEU A 35 -18.68 3.55 -4.54
C LEU A 35 -18.76 4.70 -5.54
N GLU A 36 -19.48 5.78 -5.19
CA GLU A 36 -19.63 6.98 -6.03
C GLU A 36 -18.35 7.84 -6.12
N LEU A 37 -17.35 7.64 -5.25
CA LEU A 37 -16.13 8.47 -5.25
C LEU A 37 -15.41 8.44 -6.60
N LYS A 38 -15.31 7.27 -7.20
CA LYS A 38 -14.65 7.10 -8.51
C LYS A 38 -15.38 7.88 -9.61
N ASP A 39 -16.69 7.84 -9.64
CA ASP A 39 -17.51 8.59 -10.63
C ASP A 39 -17.34 10.10 -10.46
N ARG A 40 -17.16 10.54 -9.22
CA ARG A 40 -16.90 11.94 -8.88
C ARG A 40 -15.44 12.35 -9.14
N GLY A 41 -14.56 11.42 -9.51
CA GLY A 41 -13.14 11.67 -9.71
C GLY A 41 -12.38 11.98 -8.42
N ILE A 42 -12.84 11.43 -7.30
CA ILE A 42 -12.15 11.43 -6.01
C ILE A 42 -11.38 10.12 -5.93
N LEU A 43 -10.10 10.22 -5.59
CA LEU A 43 -9.22 9.08 -5.46
C LEU A 43 -9.20 8.54 -4.04
N THR A 44 -8.76 7.29 -3.91
CA THR A 44 -8.61 6.65 -2.61
C THR A 44 -7.20 6.10 -2.45
N ASP A 45 -6.61 6.31 -1.27
CA ASP A 45 -5.30 5.80 -0.91
C ASP A 45 -5.44 4.70 0.14
N GLY A 46 -5.12 3.48 -0.27
CA GLY A 46 -5.15 2.28 0.55
C GLY A 46 -3.98 2.20 1.50
N GLN A 47 -3.74 3.27 2.23
CA GLN A 47 -2.70 3.34 3.22
C GLN A 47 -2.84 2.18 4.23
N ALA A 48 -1.80 1.37 4.33
CA ALA A 48 -1.75 0.22 5.21
C ALA A 48 -0.62 0.36 6.26
N GLY A 49 -0.48 1.58 6.79
CA GLY A 49 0.42 1.88 7.90
C GLY A 49 0.10 1.06 9.15
N THR A 50 0.95 1.15 10.15
CA THR A 50 0.87 0.35 11.39
C THR A 50 -0.43 0.50 12.18
N SER A 51 -1.23 1.53 11.90
CA SER A 51 -2.43 1.89 12.65
C SER A 51 -3.69 2.10 11.81
N HIS A 52 -3.63 1.78 10.51
CA HIS A 52 -4.70 2.20 9.59
C HIS A 52 -5.23 1.08 8.69
N HIS A 53 -4.93 -0.18 9.01
CA HIS A 53 -5.37 -1.33 8.22
C HIS A 53 -5.98 -2.42 9.10
N LEU A 54 -7.18 -2.87 8.74
CA LEU A 54 -7.83 -4.06 9.26
C LEU A 54 -8.09 -5.04 8.12
N TRP A 55 -7.68 -6.30 8.30
CA TRP A 55 -7.94 -7.37 7.33
C TRP A 55 -9.43 -7.51 7.03
N GLU A 56 -10.26 -7.51 8.07
CA GLU A 56 -11.71 -7.63 7.91
C GLU A 56 -12.27 -6.58 6.94
N ASN A 57 -11.83 -5.33 7.06
CA ASN A 57 -12.30 -4.23 6.21
C ASN A 57 -11.78 -4.37 4.79
N SER A 58 -10.48 -4.63 4.62
CA SER A 58 -9.90 -4.76 3.29
C SER A 58 -10.42 -5.98 2.53
N GLU A 59 -10.51 -7.14 3.19
CA GLU A 59 -11.06 -8.36 2.60
C GLU A 59 -12.52 -8.18 2.16
N LYS A 60 -13.34 -7.53 2.99
CA LYS A 60 -14.73 -7.21 2.63
C LYS A 60 -14.84 -6.27 1.44
N ALA A 61 -14.01 -5.23 1.38
CA ALA A 61 -13.99 -4.31 0.25
C ALA A 61 -13.59 -5.04 -1.05
N PHE A 62 -12.52 -5.82 -1.00
CA PHE A 62 -12.03 -6.57 -2.15
C PHE A 62 -13.04 -7.60 -2.64
N SER A 63 -13.73 -8.31 -1.75
CA SER A 63 -14.79 -9.27 -2.11
C SER A 63 -15.98 -8.61 -2.82
N GLN A 64 -16.16 -7.30 -2.64
CA GLN A 64 -17.18 -6.49 -3.32
C GLN A 64 -16.63 -5.78 -4.58
N GLY A 65 -15.40 -6.12 -5.01
CA GLY A 65 -14.76 -5.52 -6.18
C GLY A 65 -14.24 -4.09 -5.96
N TRP A 66 -14.23 -3.60 -4.71
CA TRP A 66 -13.68 -2.28 -4.42
C TRP A 66 -12.20 -2.38 -4.05
N THR A 67 -11.37 -1.59 -4.73
CA THR A 67 -9.93 -1.50 -4.51
C THR A 67 -9.49 -0.04 -4.51
N PRO A 68 -8.46 0.35 -3.72
CA PRO A 68 -7.95 1.72 -3.72
C PRO A 68 -7.24 2.07 -5.03
N ASP A 69 -7.14 3.35 -5.32
CA ASP A 69 -6.46 3.87 -6.51
C ASP A 69 -4.95 4.05 -6.30
N LEU A 70 -4.55 4.32 -5.06
CA LEU A 70 -3.17 4.51 -4.62
C LEU A 70 -2.84 3.52 -3.50
N ILE A 71 -1.56 3.22 -3.34
CA ILE A 71 -1.01 2.44 -2.23
C ILE A 71 0.13 3.23 -1.62
N SER A 72 0.05 3.49 -0.31
CA SER A 72 1.08 4.18 0.46
C SER A 72 1.30 3.56 1.83
N THR A 73 2.27 4.05 2.60
CA THR A 73 2.71 3.43 3.85
C THR A 73 2.29 4.18 5.10
N ASP A 74 2.05 5.49 5.03
CA ASP A 74 2.00 6.38 6.21
C ASP A 74 3.23 6.23 7.12
N ILE A 75 4.41 6.14 6.51
CA ILE A 75 5.63 5.95 7.26
C ILE A 75 5.97 7.22 8.06
N GLY A 76 6.11 7.08 9.37
CA GLY A 76 6.57 8.13 10.27
C GLY A 76 7.90 7.76 10.92
N ALA A 77 8.49 8.68 11.69
CA ALA A 77 9.78 8.47 12.34
C ALA A 77 9.84 7.24 13.26
N GLN A 78 8.71 6.82 13.80
CA GLN A 78 8.61 5.65 14.68
C GLN A 78 8.29 4.33 13.96
N THR A 79 7.86 4.41 12.69
CA THR A 79 7.43 3.22 11.92
C THR A 79 8.51 2.14 11.83
N PRO A 80 9.79 2.45 11.56
CA PRO A 80 10.84 1.44 11.48
C PRO A 80 11.15 0.73 12.79
N GLN A 81 10.71 1.28 13.91
CA GLN A 81 10.98 0.75 15.25
C GLN A 81 9.85 -0.15 15.77
N THR A 82 8.74 -0.22 15.06
CA THR A 82 7.63 -1.09 15.42
C THR A 82 7.83 -2.51 14.86
N PRO A 83 7.34 -3.56 15.53
CA PRO A 83 7.38 -4.93 15.01
C PRO A 83 6.72 -5.07 13.64
N ASN A 84 5.83 -4.13 13.31
CA ASN A 84 5.07 -4.06 12.08
C ASN A 84 5.57 -2.94 11.17
N GLY A 85 6.82 -2.49 11.32
CA GLY A 85 7.42 -1.42 10.55
C GLY A 85 7.19 -1.61 9.05
N GLN A 86 6.14 -0.97 8.53
CA GLN A 86 5.59 -1.29 7.22
C GLN A 86 6.25 -0.43 6.16
N MET A 87 7.37 -0.90 5.66
CA MET A 87 7.98 -0.34 4.46
C MET A 87 7.12 -0.64 3.22
N LEU A 88 7.26 0.16 2.16
CA LEU A 88 6.42 0.04 0.98
C LEU A 88 6.35 -1.37 0.37
N PRO A 89 7.45 -2.15 0.24
CA PRO A 89 7.35 -3.53 -0.25
C PRO A 89 6.49 -4.47 0.62
N TRP A 90 6.43 -4.19 1.94
CA TRP A 90 5.52 -4.90 2.83
C TRP A 90 4.06 -4.58 2.51
N VAL A 91 3.72 -3.29 2.41
CA VAL A 91 2.36 -2.86 2.06
C VAL A 91 1.97 -3.41 0.69
N MET A 92 2.86 -3.36 -0.29
CA MET A 92 2.65 -3.97 -1.60
C MET A 92 2.33 -5.47 -1.49
N THR A 93 3.04 -6.18 -0.60
CA THR A 93 2.79 -7.61 -0.33
C THR A 93 1.38 -7.85 0.25
N GLN A 94 0.89 -6.98 1.12
CA GLN A 94 -0.48 -7.06 1.63
C GLN A 94 -1.52 -6.99 0.49
N TYR A 95 -1.30 -6.08 -0.47
CA TYR A 95 -2.19 -5.93 -1.61
C TYR A 95 -2.12 -7.09 -2.61
N LEU A 96 -0.95 -7.71 -2.77
CA LEU A 96 -0.84 -9.00 -3.50
C LEU A 96 -1.63 -10.11 -2.81
N HIS A 97 -1.57 -10.16 -1.46
CA HIS A 97 -2.35 -11.12 -0.68
C HIS A 97 -3.85 -10.91 -0.82
N LEU A 98 -4.31 -9.66 -0.88
CA LEU A 98 -5.71 -9.29 -1.09
C LEU A 98 -6.21 -9.58 -2.52
N GLY A 99 -5.32 -9.91 -3.46
CA GLY A 99 -5.70 -10.38 -4.81
C GLY A 99 -5.43 -9.40 -5.95
N LEU A 100 -4.74 -8.28 -5.72
CA LEU A 100 -4.23 -7.48 -6.84
C LEU A 100 -3.12 -8.24 -7.58
N THR A 101 -3.03 -8.04 -8.90
CA THR A 101 -1.88 -8.53 -9.67
C THR A 101 -0.64 -7.69 -9.34
N ILE A 102 0.54 -8.21 -9.68
CA ILE A 102 1.78 -7.47 -9.45
C ILE A 102 1.82 -6.16 -10.23
N GLU A 103 1.31 -6.16 -11.46
CA GLU A 103 1.21 -4.97 -12.31
C GLU A 103 0.30 -3.92 -11.68
N GLN A 104 -0.84 -4.34 -11.16
CA GLN A 104 -1.78 -3.45 -10.47
C GLN A 104 -1.18 -2.84 -9.20
N VAL A 105 -0.39 -3.60 -8.45
CA VAL A 105 0.31 -3.10 -7.26
C VAL A 105 1.40 -2.10 -7.68
N ILE A 106 2.24 -2.45 -8.65
CA ILE A 106 3.31 -1.56 -9.15
C ILE A 106 2.73 -0.25 -9.69
N GLU A 107 1.69 -0.31 -10.51
CA GLU A 107 1.05 0.90 -11.05
C GLU A 107 0.59 1.86 -9.95
N ARG A 108 0.02 1.34 -8.85
CA ARG A 108 -0.51 2.13 -7.72
C ARG A 108 0.57 2.78 -6.85
N VAL A 109 1.80 2.32 -6.93
CA VAL A 109 2.94 2.89 -6.19
C VAL A 109 3.92 3.66 -7.08
N THR A 110 3.70 3.67 -8.39
CA THR A 110 4.60 4.36 -9.36
C THR A 110 3.84 5.30 -10.27
N LEU A 111 3.24 4.79 -11.33
CA LEU A 111 2.62 5.59 -12.39
C LEU A 111 1.40 6.38 -11.90
N THR A 112 0.55 5.79 -11.07
CA THR A 112 -0.65 6.47 -10.56
C THR A 112 -0.30 7.66 -9.68
N PRO A 113 0.57 7.56 -8.62
CA PRO A 113 0.97 8.73 -7.85
C PRO A 113 1.65 9.80 -8.70
N THR A 114 2.46 9.42 -9.67
CA THR A 114 3.11 10.39 -10.57
C THR A 114 2.09 11.24 -11.32
N LYS A 115 1.05 10.63 -11.85
CA LYS A 115 -0.05 11.33 -12.55
C LYS A 115 -0.88 12.20 -11.59
N VAL A 116 -1.19 11.68 -10.41
CA VAL A 116 -2.04 12.34 -9.41
C VAL A 116 -1.37 13.58 -8.85
N PHE A 117 -0.11 13.46 -8.45
CA PHE A 117 0.65 14.58 -7.85
C PHE A 117 1.35 15.45 -8.88
N LYS A 118 1.18 15.17 -10.18
CA LYS A 118 1.74 15.94 -11.28
C LYS A 118 3.25 16.14 -11.13
N PHE A 119 3.97 15.07 -10.79
CA PHE A 119 5.43 15.13 -10.76
C PHE A 119 5.97 15.61 -12.09
N PRO A 120 6.99 16.49 -12.10
CA PRO A 120 7.62 16.91 -13.33
C PRO A 120 8.26 15.71 -14.01
N GLU A 121 8.28 15.73 -15.33
CA GLU A 121 8.84 14.69 -16.16
C GLU A 121 8.12 13.33 -16.05
N LYS A 122 8.61 12.33 -16.72
CA LYS A 122 7.98 11.00 -16.85
C LYS A 122 8.34 10.06 -15.70
N HIS A 123 8.31 10.54 -14.44
CA HIS A 123 8.54 9.69 -13.29
C HIS A 123 7.57 8.49 -13.24
N GLY A 124 7.96 7.42 -12.56
CA GLY A 124 7.15 6.21 -12.41
C GLY A 124 7.07 5.34 -13.67
N THR A 125 7.95 5.58 -14.64
CA THR A 125 8.10 4.77 -15.87
C THR A 125 9.55 4.34 -16.08
N LEU A 126 9.77 3.38 -16.97
CA LEU A 126 11.09 2.93 -17.41
C LEU A 126 11.38 3.40 -18.86
N GLU A 127 10.77 4.49 -19.29
CA GLU A 127 10.99 5.05 -20.64
C GLU A 127 12.44 5.56 -20.78
N THR A 128 12.98 5.48 -21.98
CA THR A 128 14.31 6.03 -22.27
C THR A 128 14.28 7.56 -22.12
N GLY A 129 15.31 8.10 -21.47
CA GLY A 129 15.48 9.54 -21.28
C GLY A 129 14.85 10.11 -20.00
N VAL A 130 14.22 9.27 -19.17
CA VAL A 130 13.78 9.69 -17.82
C VAL A 130 14.89 9.52 -16.79
N THR A 131 14.76 10.21 -15.66
CA THR A 131 15.67 10.00 -14.52
C THR A 131 15.62 8.55 -14.09
N ALA A 132 16.78 7.93 -13.93
CA ALA A 132 16.89 6.53 -13.54
C ALA A 132 16.67 6.34 -12.03
N ASP A 133 15.39 6.31 -11.62
CA ASP A 133 14.94 5.93 -10.29
C ASP A 133 14.26 4.56 -10.39
N VAL A 134 15.01 3.51 -10.04
CA VAL A 134 14.58 2.11 -10.26
C VAL A 134 14.74 1.31 -8.98
N THR A 135 13.69 0.61 -8.57
CA THR A 135 13.77 -0.42 -7.53
C THR A 135 13.59 -1.79 -8.17
N VAL A 136 14.55 -2.68 -7.95
CA VAL A 136 14.43 -4.09 -8.35
C VAL A 136 13.88 -4.87 -7.17
N LEU A 137 12.78 -5.56 -7.41
CA LEU A 137 12.09 -6.37 -6.41
C LEU A 137 12.20 -7.85 -6.79
N ASP A 138 12.52 -8.69 -5.82
CA ASP A 138 12.40 -10.14 -5.91
C ASP A 138 11.00 -10.55 -5.42
N LEU A 139 10.31 -11.39 -6.19
CA LEU A 139 9.02 -11.95 -5.81
C LEU A 139 9.22 -13.35 -5.25
N GLN A 140 9.31 -13.45 -3.94
CA GLN A 140 9.54 -14.72 -3.24
C GLN A 140 8.23 -15.46 -3.00
N GLU A 141 8.25 -16.77 -3.22
CA GLU A 141 7.17 -17.68 -2.87
C GLU A 141 7.44 -18.35 -1.51
N GLY A 142 6.39 -18.54 -0.71
CA GLY A 142 6.51 -19.13 0.61
C GLY A 142 5.27 -18.93 1.47
N ASN A 143 5.47 -19.00 2.77
CA ASN A 143 4.44 -18.66 3.76
C ASN A 143 4.97 -17.49 4.59
N PHE A 144 4.35 -16.33 4.43
CA PHE A 144 4.79 -15.09 5.08
C PHE A 144 3.67 -14.56 5.95
N GLU A 145 3.93 -14.42 7.24
CA GLU A 145 2.95 -13.87 8.16
C GLU A 145 2.80 -12.37 7.93
N LEU A 146 1.58 -11.93 7.69
CA LEU A 146 1.16 -10.54 7.64
C LEU A 146 0.28 -10.25 8.85
N ILE A 147 0.39 -9.04 9.41
CA ILE A 147 -0.38 -8.61 10.55
C ILE A 147 -1.03 -7.26 10.29
N ASP A 148 -2.24 -7.07 10.81
CA ASP A 148 -2.94 -5.79 10.78
C ASP A 148 -2.73 -4.98 12.08
N GLN A 149 -3.37 -3.83 12.17
CA GLN A 149 -3.26 -2.94 13.34
C GLN A 149 -3.77 -3.54 14.66
N GLN A 150 -4.58 -4.60 14.61
CA GLN A 150 -5.08 -5.33 15.78
C GLN A 150 -4.33 -6.67 16.00
N MET A 151 -3.19 -6.85 15.32
CA MET A 151 -2.39 -8.07 15.38
C MET A 151 -3.10 -9.31 14.82
N ASN A 152 -4.18 -9.14 14.05
CA ASN A 152 -4.79 -10.26 13.33
C ASN A 152 -3.84 -10.71 12.21
N LYS A 153 -3.68 -12.02 12.10
CA LYS A 153 -2.69 -12.64 11.22
C LYS A 153 -3.31 -13.11 9.90
N ARG A 154 -2.54 -13.02 8.81
CA ARG A 154 -2.80 -13.66 7.53
C ARG A 154 -1.50 -14.30 7.03
N THR A 155 -1.63 -15.31 6.17
CA THR A 155 -0.47 -15.96 5.55
C THR A 155 -0.45 -15.66 4.07
N ALA A 156 0.46 -14.77 3.65
CA ALA A 156 0.72 -14.53 2.24
C ALA A 156 1.54 -15.67 1.63
N LYS A 157 1.26 -16.01 0.36
CA LYS A 157 2.02 -17.00 -0.41
C LYS A 157 3.17 -16.40 -1.20
N ARG A 158 3.19 -15.08 -1.33
CA ARG A 158 4.24 -14.33 -2.04
C ARG A 158 4.59 -13.09 -1.24
N LYS A 159 5.84 -12.66 -1.32
CA LYS A 159 6.30 -11.36 -0.78
C LYS A 159 7.22 -10.66 -1.76
N LEU A 160 7.23 -9.34 -1.71
CA LEU A 160 8.14 -8.48 -2.45
C LEU A 160 9.32 -8.07 -1.59
N VAL A 161 10.52 -8.31 -2.10
CA VAL A 161 11.79 -8.05 -1.41
C VAL A 161 12.65 -7.13 -2.27
N PRO A 162 13.04 -5.92 -1.83
CA PRO A 162 13.94 -5.07 -2.60
C PRO A 162 15.34 -5.68 -2.62
N VAL A 163 15.91 -5.82 -3.81
CA VAL A 163 17.26 -6.39 -4.02
C VAL A 163 18.26 -5.38 -4.58
N ALA A 164 17.76 -4.33 -5.26
CA ALA A 164 18.59 -3.23 -5.72
C ALA A 164 17.77 -1.94 -5.84
N VAL A 165 18.40 -0.81 -5.60
CA VAL A 165 17.82 0.51 -5.79
C VAL A 165 18.81 1.39 -6.56
N VAL A 166 18.33 2.02 -7.62
CA VAL A 166 19.05 3.07 -8.35
C VAL A 166 18.30 4.38 -8.10
N HIS A 167 18.99 5.41 -7.69
CA HIS A 167 18.45 6.75 -7.51
C HIS A 167 19.28 7.76 -8.28
N GLY A 168 18.64 8.53 -9.16
CA GLY A 168 19.34 9.47 -10.03
C GLY A 168 20.45 8.84 -10.87
N GLY A 169 20.29 7.58 -11.29
CA GLY A 169 21.33 6.83 -12.02
C GLY A 169 22.42 6.22 -11.15
N THR A 170 22.39 6.41 -9.83
CA THR A 170 23.40 5.86 -8.91
C THR A 170 22.83 4.66 -8.17
N LEU A 171 23.57 3.53 -8.20
CA LEU A 171 23.22 2.33 -7.43
C LEU A 171 23.42 2.61 -5.94
N MET A 172 22.31 2.50 -5.18
CA MET A 172 22.30 2.67 -3.74
C MET A 172 22.58 1.35 -3.03
N LYS A 173 23.36 1.43 -1.96
CA LYS A 173 23.57 0.26 -1.08
C LYS A 173 22.29 0.03 -0.26
N ILE A 174 21.71 -1.16 -0.37
CA ILE A 174 20.62 -1.59 0.49
C ILE A 174 21.24 -2.06 1.82
N ASP A 175 20.73 -1.54 2.94
CA ASP A 175 21.08 -2.03 4.25
C ASP A 175 20.27 -3.30 4.58
N PRO A 176 20.92 -4.48 4.67
CA PRO A 176 20.23 -5.73 4.99
C PRO A 176 19.51 -5.70 6.35
N ALA A 177 20.00 -4.89 7.31
CA ALA A 177 19.39 -4.77 8.63
C ALA A 177 18.02 -4.06 8.58
N LEU A 178 17.88 -3.02 7.76
CA LEU A 178 16.58 -2.37 7.52
C LEU A 178 15.61 -3.35 6.85
N HIS A 179 16.12 -4.18 5.97
CA HIS A 179 15.34 -5.19 5.28
C HIS A 179 14.89 -6.32 6.22
N GLN A 180 15.76 -6.77 7.12
CA GLN A 180 15.43 -7.76 8.13
C GLN A 180 14.46 -7.23 9.18
N ASN A 181 14.59 -5.97 9.60
CA ASN A 181 13.73 -5.37 10.63
C ASN A 181 12.31 -5.15 10.13
N ALA A 182 12.10 -4.85 8.87
CA ALA A 182 10.75 -4.77 8.28
C ALA A 182 10.01 -6.12 8.31
N TRP A 183 10.75 -7.24 8.46
CA TRP A 183 10.23 -8.61 8.51
C TRP A 183 10.63 -9.36 9.79
N ALA A 184 11.40 -8.76 10.69
CA ALA A 184 11.98 -9.42 11.89
C ALA A 184 10.96 -9.72 12.99
N GLY A 185 9.72 -9.24 12.89
CA GLY A 185 8.62 -9.68 13.74
C GLY A 185 8.03 -11.02 13.32
N VAL A 186 8.45 -11.54 12.17
CA VAL A 186 7.90 -12.75 11.55
C VAL A 186 8.96 -13.85 11.61
N LYS A 187 9.00 -14.56 12.74
CA LYS A 187 9.68 -15.87 12.77
C LYS A 187 8.82 -16.85 11.98
N VAL A 188 9.36 -17.36 10.88
CA VAL A 188 8.81 -18.49 10.14
C VAL A 188 8.95 -19.75 10.97
#